data_ec8d0b50ab43dd94291b600523166df5
#
_entry.id   ec8d0b50ab43dd94291b600523166df5
#
_cell.length_a   1.000
_cell.length_b   1.000
_cell.length_c   1.000
_cell.angle_alpha   90.00
_cell.angle_beta   90.00
_cell.angle_gamma   90.00
#
_symmetry.space_group_name_H-M   'P 1'
#
loop_
_entity.id
_entity.type
_entity.pdbx_description
1 polymer ?
#
loop_
_entity_poly.entity_id
_entity_poly.type
_entity_poly.pdbx_seq_one_letter_code
_entity_poly.pdbx_strand_id
1 'polypeptide(L)'
;MLHDLGAFSLTSSDSQAMGRVGEVILRTWQVAHRMKVQRGPLAEETGDNDNQRVKRYIAKYTINPALTHGIAHEVGSVEAGKLADLVLWSPAFFGVKPATLIKGGMIVCAPMGDINASIPTPQPVHYRRCLARLARRVITVA
;
A
#
# COMPACT_ATOMS: atom_id res chain seq x y z
N MET A 1 -2.31 -14.55 17.05
CA MET A 1 -2.02 -14.00 18.40
C MET A 1 -0.93 -12.94 18.35
N LEU A 2 0.31 -13.27 18.04
CA LEU A 2 1.45 -12.33 18.07
C LEU A 2 1.29 -11.09 17.17
N HIS A 3 0.60 -11.23 16.04
CA HIS A 3 0.30 -10.08 15.18
C HIS A 3 -0.59 -9.04 15.85
N ASP A 4 -1.66 -9.48 16.55
CA ASP A 4 -2.58 -8.58 17.25
C ASP A 4 -1.96 -7.99 18.52
N LEU A 5 -1.01 -8.70 19.14
CA LEU A 5 -0.25 -8.19 20.28
C LEU A 5 0.86 -7.20 19.88
N GLY A 6 1.11 -7.02 18.57
CA GLY A 6 2.18 -6.14 18.09
C GLY A 6 3.59 -6.73 18.17
N ALA A 7 3.73 -8.01 18.58
CA ALA A 7 5.03 -8.68 18.65
C ALA A 7 5.74 -8.77 17.29
N PHE A 8 4.97 -8.93 16.21
CA PHE A 8 5.46 -8.77 14.86
C PHE A 8 5.17 -7.34 14.39
N SER A 9 6.14 -6.46 14.57
CA SER A 9 5.99 -5.03 14.34
C SER A 9 6.09 -4.62 12.87
N LEU A 10 6.78 -5.40 12.05
CA LEU A 10 7.07 -5.11 10.65
C LEU A 10 6.61 -6.23 9.72
N THR A 11 6.33 -5.86 8.47
CA THR A 11 6.19 -6.77 7.34
C THR A 11 7.12 -6.33 6.22
N SER A 12 7.80 -7.27 5.59
CA SER A 12 8.71 -7.04 4.48
C SER A 12 8.34 -7.93 3.30
N SER A 13 8.62 -7.48 2.08
CA SER A 13 8.24 -8.18 0.87
C SER A 13 9.35 -9.02 0.24
N ASP A 14 10.62 -8.74 0.56
CA ASP A 14 11.78 -9.33 -0.14
C ASP A 14 11.66 -9.22 -1.68
N SER A 15 11.20 -8.06 -2.16
CA SER A 15 10.73 -7.87 -3.54
C SER A 15 11.82 -8.01 -4.60
N GLN A 16 13.08 -7.75 -4.24
CA GLN A 16 14.22 -7.89 -5.15
C GLN A 16 14.69 -9.34 -5.31
N ALA A 17 14.36 -10.22 -4.37
CA ALA A 17 14.76 -11.61 -4.41
C ALA A 17 13.57 -12.54 -4.73
N MET A 18 12.70 -12.82 -3.77
CA MET A 18 11.64 -13.82 -3.92
C MET A 18 10.23 -13.32 -3.58
N GLY A 19 10.09 -12.03 -3.21
CA GLY A 19 8.82 -11.47 -2.74
C GLY A 19 8.13 -10.58 -3.75
N ARG A 20 6.88 -10.20 -3.40
CA ARG A 20 6.03 -9.29 -4.16
C ARG A 20 5.38 -8.29 -3.22
N VAL A 21 5.63 -7.00 -3.44
CA VAL A 21 5.15 -5.92 -2.56
C VAL A 21 3.62 -5.92 -2.41
N GLY A 22 2.90 -5.96 -3.52
CA GLY A 22 1.44 -5.94 -3.51
C GLY A 22 0.84 -7.16 -2.81
N GLU A 23 1.44 -8.32 -2.99
CA GLU A 23 0.98 -9.55 -2.34
C GLU A 23 1.19 -9.50 -0.82
N VAL A 24 2.31 -8.99 -0.34
CA VAL A 24 2.58 -8.87 1.09
C VAL A 24 1.59 -7.95 1.79
N ILE A 25 1.23 -6.83 1.17
CA ILE A 25 0.21 -5.92 1.70
C ILE A 25 -1.13 -6.64 1.79
N LEU A 26 -1.55 -7.30 0.72
CA LEU A 26 -2.79 -8.07 0.70
C LEU A 26 -2.81 -9.19 1.76
N ARG A 27 -1.71 -9.92 1.91
CA ARG A 27 -1.55 -10.97 2.94
C ARG A 27 -1.60 -10.39 4.35
N THR A 28 -1.06 -9.20 4.57
CA THR A 28 -1.14 -8.52 5.86
C THR A 28 -2.60 -8.29 6.26
N TRP A 29 -3.45 -7.87 5.33
CA TRP A 29 -4.89 -7.71 5.58
C TRP A 29 -5.63 -9.03 5.74
N GLN A 30 -5.25 -10.07 5.01
CA GLN A 30 -5.79 -11.41 5.20
C GLN A 30 -5.47 -11.94 6.61
N VAL A 31 -4.26 -11.69 7.11
CA VAL A 31 -3.88 -12.03 8.49
C VAL A 31 -4.71 -11.24 9.49
N ALA A 32 -4.91 -9.93 9.27
CA ALA A 32 -5.76 -9.11 10.13
C ALA A 32 -7.18 -9.67 10.23
N HIS A 33 -7.77 -10.00 9.08
CA HIS A 33 -9.10 -10.63 9.02
C HIS A 33 -9.12 -11.98 9.75
N ARG A 34 -8.13 -12.82 9.52
CA ARG A 34 -8.05 -14.13 10.18
C ARG A 34 -7.93 -14.00 11.69
N MET A 35 -7.16 -13.01 12.17
CA MET A 35 -7.06 -12.75 13.61
C MET A 35 -8.40 -12.29 14.19
N LYS A 36 -9.13 -11.43 13.49
CA LYS A 36 -10.49 -11.02 13.91
C LYS A 36 -11.43 -12.22 14.02
N VAL A 37 -11.46 -13.08 13.01
CA VAL A 37 -12.33 -14.28 13.01
C VAL A 37 -11.99 -15.24 14.15
N GLN A 38 -10.71 -15.40 14.47
CA GLN A 38 -10.26 -16.33 15.50
C GLN A 38 -10.35 -15.78 16.93
N ARG A 39 -10.24 -14.46 17.12
CA ARG A 39 -10.06 -13.84 18.44
C ARG A 39 -11.11 -12.77 18.77
N GLY A 40 -11.96 -12.41 17.83
CA GLY A 40 -12.90 -11.31 18.00
C GLY A 40 -12.24 -9.93 17.96
N PRO A 41 -12.92 -8.91 18.51
CA PRO A 41 -12.38 -7.55 18.61
C PRO A 41 -11.15 -7.48 19.51
N LEU A 42 -10.32 -6.46 19.31
CA LEU A 42 -9.24 -6.14 20.26
C LEU A 42 -9.83 -5.54 21.54
N ALA A 43 -9.12 -5.69 22.63
CA ALA A 43 -9.56 -5.15 23.93
C ALA A 43 -9.66 -3.60 23.93
N GLU A 44 -8.88 -2.96 23.07
CA GLU A 44 -8.86 -1.49 22.93
C GLU A 44 -9.93 -0.96 21.95
N GLU A 45 -10.65 -1.84 21.26
CA GLU A 45 -11.73 -1.42 20.35
C GLU A 45 -12.94 -0.89 21.14
N THR A 46 -13.49 0.20 20.66
CA THR A 46 -14.69 0.81 21.21
C THR A 46 -15.82 0.78 20.17
N GLY A 47 -16.91 0.13 20.53
CA GLY A 47 -18.04 -0.04 19.60
C GLY A 47 -17.82 -1.12 18.55
N ASP A 48 -18.51 -0.99 17.44
CA ASP A 48 -18.61 -2.02 16.40
C ASP A 48 -17.67 -1.74 15.21
N ASN A 49 -16.42 -1.40 15.52
CA ASN A 49 -15.40 -1.09 14.52
C ASN A 49 -14.09 -1.83 14.80
N ASP A 50 -13.16 -1.79 13.84
CA ASP A 50 -11.83 -2.40 13.94
C ASP A 50 -10.69 -1.38 13.77
N ASN A 51 -10.94 -0.13 14.15
CA ASN A 51 -10.02 0.97 13.89
C ASN A 51 -8.64 0.76 14.53
N GLN A 52 -8.57 0.18 15.74
CA GLN A 52 -7.29 -0.07 16.39
C GLN A 52 -6.52 -1.19 15.69
N ARG A 53 -7.22 -2.24 15.28
CA ARG A 53 -6.60 -3.30 14.47
C ARG A 53 -6.09 -2.74 13.13
N VAL A 54 -6.89 -1.93 12.45
CA VAL A 54 -6.49 -1.28 11.18
C VAL A 54 -5.24 -0.44 11.38
N LYS A 55 -5.18 0.42 12.38
CA LYS A 55 -4.01 1.24 12.70
C LYS A 55 -2.77 0.38 12.96
N ARG A 56 -2.92 -0.68 13.75
CA ARG A 56 -1.83 -1.61 14.10
C ARG A 56 -1.26 -2.32 12.87
N TYR A 57 -2.11 -2.73 11.94
CA TYR A 57 -1.68 -3.45 10.74
C TYR A 57 -1.13 -2.52 9.66
N ILE A 58 -1.67 -1.32 9.50
CA ILE A 58 -1.07 -0.29 8.64
C ILE A 58 0.34 0.08 9.13
N ALA A 59 0.51 0.25 10.44
CA ALA A 59 1.81 0.61 11.01
C ALA A 59 2.94 -0.37 10.63
N LYS A 60 2.61 -1.65 10.37
CA LYS A 60 3.59 -2.69 10.02
C LYS A 60 4.36 -2.41 8.73
N TYR A 61 3.79 -1.67 7.80
CA TYR A 61 4.43 -1.35 6.51
C TYR A 61 4.49 0.17 6.23
N THR A 62 4.21 0.99 7.24
CA THR A 62 4.33 2.45 7.17
C THR A 62 5.26 2.99 8.25
N ILE A 63 4.73 3.37 9.41
CA ILE A 63 5.52 4.06 10.44
C ILE A 63 6.57 3.15 11.10
N ASN A 64 6.27 1.87 11.35
CA ASN A 64 7.21 0.99 12.04
C ASN A 64 8.52 0.77 11.23
N PRO A 65 8.47 0.44 9.91
CA PRO A 65 9.68 0.41 9.12
C PRO A 65 10.37 1.78 9.01
N ALA A 66 9.62 2.88 8.95
CA ALA A 66 10.22 4.22 8.93
C ALA A 66 11.01 4.53 10.20
N LEU A 67 10.49 4.14 11.36
CA LEU A 67 11.21 4.24 12.65
C LEU A 67 12.46 3.36 12.65
N THR A 68 12.34 2.12 12.20
CA THR A 68 13.46 1.16 12.17
C THR A 68 14.60 1.65 11.28
N HIS A 69 14.29 2.30 10.16
CA HIS A 69 15.28 2.85 9.24
C HIS A 69 15.71 4.30 9.56
N GLY A 70 15.16 4.91 10.60
CA GLY A 70 15.51 6.27 11.00
C GLY A 70 14.98 7.38 10.10
N ILE A 71 14.00 7.10 9.24
CA ILE A 71 13.42 8.05 8.29
C ILE A 71 11.99 8.49 8.66
N ALA A 72 11.57 8.23 9.89
CA ALA A 72 10.22 8.55 10.36
C ALA A 72 9.92 10.06 10.42
N HIS A 73 10.95 10.90 10.36
CA HIS A 73 10.81 12.35 10.27
C HIS A 73 10.36 12.83 8.88
N GLU A 74 10.52 12.01 7.84
CA GLU A 74 10.13 12.33 6.47
C GLU A 74 8.91 11.55 5.99
N VAL A 75 8.73 10.30 6.42
CA VAL A 75 7.71 9.37 5.90
C VAL A 75 7.09 8.51 7.00
N GLY A 76 6.04 7.77 6.64
CA GLY A 76 5.46 6.72 7.48
C GLY A 76 4.20 7.15 8.25
N SER A 77 3.91 8.43 8.38
CA SER A 77 2.69 8.95 9.00
C SER A 77 2.18 10.18 8.25
N VAL A 78 0.90 10.49 8.44
CA VAL A 78 0.25 11.67 7.85
C VAL A 78 0.38 12.83 8.84
N GLU A 79 1.43 13.62 8.67
CA GLU A 79 1.75 14.76 9.53
C GLU A 79 2.27 15.92 8.68
N ALA A 80 2.02 17.16 9.12
CA ALA A 80 2.56 18.34 8.46
C ALA A 80 4.10 18.32 8.48
N GLY A 81 4.71 18.63 7.34
CA GLY A 81 6.18 18.64 7.18
C GLY A 81 6.76 17.32 6.65
N LYS A 82 5.96 16.26 6.54
CA LYS A 82 6.38 14.99 5.91
C LYS A 82 6.01 14.94 4.44
N LEU A 83 6.63 14.01 3.71
CA LEU A 83 6.32 13.77 2.30
C LEU A 83 4.85 13.39 2.12
N ALA A 84 4.20 14.03 1.16
CA ALA A 84 2.81 13.78 0.82
C ALA A 84 2.68 12.53 -0.07
N ASP A 85 3.11 11.38 0.44
CA ASP A 85 2.93 10.06 -0.15
C ASP A 85 1.72 9.40 0.50
N LEU A 86 0.55 9.51 -0.15
CA LEU A 86 -0.73 9.17 0.45
C LEU A 86 -1.48 8.16 -0.40
N VAL A 87 -2.27 7.33 0.27
CA VAL A 87 -3.18 6.38 -0.37
C VAL A 87 -4.59 6.64 0.14
N LEU A 88 -5.50 6.96 -0.77
CA LEU A 88 -6.91 7.12 -0.45
C LEU A 88 -7.65 5.83 -0.77
N TRP A 89 -8.47 5.39 0.17
CA TRP A 89 -9.24 4.17 0.05
C TRP A 89 -10.75 4.45 0.09
N SER A 90 -11.50 3.74 -0.74
CA SER A 90 -12.91 3.53 -0.44
C SER A 90 -12.99 2.47 0.68
N PRO A 91 -13.78 2.70 1.75
CA PRO A 91 -13.87 1.75 2.87
C PRO A 91 -14.20 0.32 2.43
N ALA A 92 -15.08 0.16 1.44
CA ALA A 92 -15.49 -1.14 0.91
C ALA A 92 -14.34 -1.92 0.23
N PHE A 93 -13.29 -1.22 -0.22
CA PHE A 93 -12.15 -1.82 -0.93
C PHE A 93 -10.83 -1.61 -0.19
N PHE A 94 -10.91 -1.31 1.10
CA PHE A 94 -9.75 -1.05 1.92
C PHE A 94 -8.76 -2.22 1.92
N GLY A 95 -7.47 -1.91 1.71
CA GLY A 95 -6.40 -2.89 1.66
C GLY A 95 -6.32 -3.71 0.36
N VAL A 96 -7.29 -3.59 -0.55
CA VAL A 96 -7.36 -4.36 -1.79
C VAL A 96 -7.16 -3.48 -3.02
N LYS A 97 -7.97 -2.42 -3.14
CA LYS A 97 -7.93 -1.53 -4.31
C LYS A 97 -7.98 -0.08 -3.85
N PRO A 98 -6.86 0.65 -3.94
CA PRO A 98 -6.86 2.08 -3.62
C PRO A 98 -7.69 2.86 -4.64
N ALA A 99 -8.35 3.92 -4.17
CA ALA A 99 -9.07 4.84 -5.03
C ALA A 99 -8.10 5.84 -5.70
N THR A 100 -7.18 6.40 -4.92
CA THR A 100 -6.22 7.39 -5.43
C THR A 100 -4.86 7.19 -4.77
N LEU A 101 -3.81 7.34 -5.53
CA LEU A 101 -2.44 7.36 -5.05
C LEU A 101 -1.83 8.73 -5.29
N ILE A 102 -1.27 9.29 -4.23
CA ILE A 102 -0.57 10.58 -4.27
C ILE A 102 0.89 10.32 -3.91
N LYS A 103 1.81 10.85 -4.69
CA LYS A 103 3.24 10.78 -4.42
C LYS A 103 3.86 12.18 -4.51
N GLY A 104 4.51 12.59 -3.43
CA GLY A 104 5.09 13.94 -3.34
C GLY A 104 4.05 15.04 -3.57
N GLY A 105 2.80 14.85 -3.20
CA GLY A 105 1.70 15.78 -3.40
C GLY A 105 1.04 15.74 -4.79
N MET A 106 1.53 14.89 -5.71
CA MET A 106 0.94 14.73 -7.05
C MET A 106 0.15 13.44 -7.17
N ILE A 107 -1.00 13.48 -7.83
CA ILE A 107 -1.79 12.27 -8.13
C ILE A 107 -1.07 11.46 -9.20
N VAL A 108 -0.67 10.23 -8.86
CA VAL A 108 0.03 9.29 -9.76
C VAL A 108 -0.86 8.16 -10.24
N CYS A 109 -1.98 7.92 -9.57
CA CYS A 109 -2.98 6.95 -9.97
C CYS A 109 -4.35 7.38 -9.44
N ALA A 110 -5.36 7.40 -10.31
CA ALA A 110 -6.73 7.72 -9.97
C ALA A 110 -7.69 7.04 -10.96
N PRO A 111 -9.01 7.01 -10.70
CA PRO A 111 -9.99 6.59 -11.68
C PRO A 111 -9.91 7.43 -12.96
N MET A 112 -10.21 6.82 -14.10
CA MET A 112 -10.27 7.53 -15.37
C MET A 112 -11.29 8.67 -15.30
N GLY A 113 -10.87 9.87 -15.74
CA GLY A 113 -11.70 11.07 -15.72
C GLY A 113 -11.64 11.89 -14.43
N ASP A 114 -10.80 11.54 -13.47
CA ASP A 114 -10.54 12.40 -12.33
C ASP A 114 -9.86 13.69 -12.77
N ILE A 115 -10.51 14.84 -12.52
CA ILE A 115 -10.07 16.15 -13.01
C ILE A 115 -8.71 16.55 -12.40
N ASN A 116 -8.46 16.14 -11.17
CA ASN A 116 -7.26 16.48 -10.43
C ASN A 116 -6.08 15.55 -10.74
N ALA A 117 -6.30 14.50 -11.52
CA ALA A 117 -5.27 13.55 -11.95
C ALA A 117 -4.59 13.95 -13.29
N SER A 118 -4.81 15.16 -13.78
CA SER A 118 -4.18 15.65 -15.01
C SER A 118 -2.68 15.81 -14.82
N ILE A 119 -1.90 15.10 -15.62
CA ILE A 119 -0.45 15.28 -15.66
C ILE A 119 -0.15 16.47 -16.59
N PRO A 120 0.54 17.52 -16.12
CA PRO A 120 0.83 18.72 -16.93
C PRO A 120 1.63 18.44 -18.20
N THR A 121 2.49 17.42 -18.16
CA THR A 121 3.31 16.98 -19.29
C THR A 121 3.26 15.46 -19.37
N PRO A 122 2.59 14.87 -20.39
CA PRO A 122 2.65 13.44 -20.59
C PRO A 122 4.09 13.02 -20.87
N GLN A 123 4.58 12.07 -20.09
CA GLN A 123 5.92 11.51 -20.32
C GLN A 123 5.87 10.57 -21.53
N PRO A 124 6.88 10.60 -22.42
CA PRO A 124 6.94 9.67 -23.51
C PRO A 124 7.07 8.24 -22.97
N VAL A 125 6.19 7.36 -23.42
CA VAL A 125 6.23 5.95 -23.04
C VAL A 125 7.16 5.22 -23.99
N HIS A 126 8.29 4.75 -23.49
CA HIS A 126 9.21 3.92 -24.24
C HIS A 126 8.91 2.44 -24.02
N TYR A 127 8.29 1.80 -24.97
CA TYR A 127 8.06 0.37 -24.93
C TYR A 127 9.34 -0.40 -25.23
N ARG A 128 9.69 -1.34 -24.38
CA ARG A 128 10.73 -2.32 -24.72
C ARG A 128 10.22 -3.23 -25.82
N ARG A 129 11.07 -3.50 -26.81
CA ARG A 129 10.82 -4.59 -27.75
C ARG A 129 10.81 -5.89 -26.94
N CYS A 130 9.65 -6.45 -26.75
CA CYS A 130 9.51 -7.75 -26.12
C CYS A 130 9.61 -8.81 -27.21
N LEU A 131 10.68 -9.58 -27.21
CA LEU A 131 10.76 -10.79 -28.01
C LEU A 131 9.89 -11.83 -27.31
N ALA A 132 8.72 -12.08 -27.86
CA ALA A 132 7.88 -13.16 -27.38
C ALA A 132 8.62 -14.48 -27.53
N ARG A 133 8.41 -15.38 -26.59
CA ARG A 133 9.09 -16.67 -26.46
C ARG A 133 9.11 -17.55 -27.72
N LEU A 134 8.32 -17.24 -28.72
CA LEU A 134 8.18 -17.96 -29.99
C LEU A 134 8.58 -17.09 -31.19
N ALA A 135 9.52 -16.20 -31.01
CA ALA A 135 9.97 -15.29 -32.05
C ALA A 135 8.86 -14.44 -32.71
N ARG A 136 7.69 -14.38 -32.10
CA ARG A 136 6.62 -13.48 -32.53
C ARG A 136 6.86 -12.11 -31.94
N ARG A 137 7.02 -11.17 -32.78
CA ARG A 137 7.16 -9.77 -32.44
C ARG A 137 5.80 -9.22 -32.02
N VAL A 138 5.65 -8.83 -30.78
CA VAL A 138 4.55 -7.97 -30.35
C VAL A 138 5.01 -6.55 -30.57
N ILE A 139 4.45 -5.86 -31.52
CA ILE A 139 4.61 -4.43 -31.70
C ILE A 139 3.50 -3.78 -30.92
N THR A 140 3.85 -3.11 -29.87
CA THR A 140 2.95 -2.15 -29.25
C THR A 140 3.19 -0.83 -29.94
N VAL A 141 2.20 -0.32 -30.61
CA VAL A 141 2.24 0.99 -31.23
C VAL A 141 1.94 2.02 -30.15
N ALA A 142 2.70 3.09 -30.17
CA ALA A 142 2.48 4.24 -29.31
C ALA A 142 1.18 4.96 -29.66
#